data_e068f168e5cba539da2d2eb96b471237
#
_entry.id   e068f168e5cba539da2d2eb96b471237
#
_cell.length_a   1.000
_cell.length_b   1.000
_cell.length_c   1.000
_cell.angle_alpha   90.00
_cell.angle_beta   90.00
_cell.angle_gamma   90.00
#
_symmetry.space_group_name_H-M   'P 1'
#
loop_
_entity.id
_entity.type
_entity.pdbx_description
1 polymer ?
#
loop_
_entity_poly.entity_id
_entity_poly.type
_entity_poly.pdbx_seq_one_letter_code
_entity_poly.pdbx_strand_id
1 'polypeptide(L)'
;MELQVIGAKKPLSVSDTIFGREYSEGLVHQVVVAYRNAGRAGTKAQKSRSDMSGTTKKFKKQKGGGARHGDYRAPIFVGGGRTFAARPRSFEQKVNKKMYRGAIQAILSELNRQGRLKLVETFTVDKASTKGLLEKLKDFDAGRTLIVTENVDPNLFLSARNLPHVAVVDVAAMDPVSLIDASHVVMTVDSVKKIEEWLA
;
A
#
# COMPACT_ATOMS: atom_id res chain seq x y z
N MET A 1 -10.48 -7.39 25.25
CA MET A 1 -11.34 -8.40 24.59
C MET A 1 -10.59 -9.70 24.41
N GLU A 2 -11.29 -10.80 24.15
CA GLU A 2 -10.68 -12.11 23.93
C GLU A 2 -10.83 -12.53 22.48
N LEU A 3 -9.71 -12.92 21.85
CA LEU A 3 -9.68 -13.45 20.49
C LEU A 3 -9.43 -14.96 20.53
N GLN A 4 -10.20 -15.71 19.74
CA GLN A 4 -10.04 -17.15 19.65
C GLN A 4 -8.83 -17.51 18.77
N VAL A 5 -7.97 -18.39 19.28
CA VAL A 5 -6.79 -18.89 18.55
C VAL A 5 -7.13 -20.28 17.99
N ILE A 6 -7.00 -20.44 16.68
CA ILE A 6 -7.25 -21.71 16.01
C ILE A 6 -6.21 -22.76 16.48
N GLY A 7 -6.69 -23.88 16.97
CA GLY A 7 -5.84 -24.95 17.49
C GLY A 7 -5.44 -24.83 18.97
N ALA A 8 -5.70 -23.69 19.63
CA ALA A 8 -5.44 -23.51 21.05
C ALA A 8 -6.72 -23.61 21.89
N LYS A 9 -6.58 -24.12 23.13
CA LYS A 9 -7.70 -24.25 24.08
C LYS A 9 -8.02 -22.95 24.82
N LYS A 10 -7.10 -21.97 24.82
CA LYS A 10 -7.25 -20.71 25.56
C LYS A 10 -7.34 -19.55 24.57
N PRO A 11 -8.32 -18.62 24.74
CA PRO A 11 -8.35 -17.39 23.97
C PRO A 11 -7.17 -16.49 24.35
N LEU A 12 -6.76 -15.64 23.42
CA LEU A 12 -5.76 -14.60 23.66
C LEU A 12 -6.46 -13.33 24.14
N SER A 13 -6.06 -12.84 25.32
CA SER A 13 -6.53 -11.54 25.82
C SER A 13 -5.77 -10.42 25.08
N VAL A 14 -6.50 -9.49 24.47
CA VAL A 14 -5.96 -8.35 23.70
C VAL A 14 -6.62 -7.05 24.11
N SER A 15 -5.94 -5.94 23.81
CA SER A 15 -6.41 -4.59 24.15
C SER A 15 -7.62 -4.19 23.32
N ASP A 16 -8.68 -3.70 24.00
CA ASP A 16 -9.89 -3.19 23.35
C ASP A 16 -9.63 -1.91 22.54
N THR A 17 -8.61 -1.14 22.90
CA THR A 17 -8.25 0.08 22.19
C THR A 17 -7.71 -0.19 20.79
N ILE A 18 -7.17 -1.39 20.54
CA ILE A 18 -6.53 -1.79 19.29
C ILE A 18 -7.46 -2.63 18.42
N PHE A 19 -8.20 -3.56 19.03
CA PHE A 19 -9.05 -4.52 18.30
C PHE A 19 -10.55 -4.28 18.46
N GLY A 20 -10.95 -3.31 19.29
CA GLY A 20 -12.36 -2.94 19.54
C GLY A 20 -12.72 -1.52 19.09
N ARG A 21 -11.83 -0.83 18.37
CA ARG A 21 -12.04 0.55 17.92
C ARG A 21 -13.19 0.66 16.92
N GLU A 22 -13.93 1.78 17.00
CA GLU A 22 -14.93 2.13 16.00
C GLU A 22 -14.29 2.40 14.62
N TYR A 23 -14.94 1.91 13.56
CA TYR A 23 -14.44 2.09 12.20
C TYR A 23 -14.67 3.52 11.71
N SER A 24 -13.60 4.15 11.25
CA SER A 24 -13.62 5.49 10.67
C SER A 24 -13.21 5.43 9.20
N GLU A 25 -14.20 5.42 8.29
CA GLU A 25 -13.99 5.33 6.85
C GLU A 25 -13.10 6.47 6.33
N GLY A 26 -13.38 7.71 6.72
CA GLY A 26 -12.61 8.88 6.26
C GLY A 26 -11.13 8.81 6.65
N LEU A 27 -10.80 8.35 7.86
CA LEU A 27 -9.43 8.18 8.32
C LEU A 27 -8.72 7.08 7.53
N VAL A 28 -9.36 5.93 7.36
CA VAL A 28 -8.81 4.78 6.62
C VAL A 28 -8.60 5.16 5.15
N HIS A 29 -9.58 5.79 4.51
CA HIS A 29 -9.47 6.25 3.12
C HIS A 29 -8.29 7.21 2.93
N GLN A 30 -8.12 8.20 3.80
CA GLN A 30 -7.01 9.15 3.71
C GLN A 30 -5.65 8.46 3.78
N VAL A 31 -5.48 7.50 4.71
CA VAL A 31 -4.22 6.75 4.88
C VAL A 31 -3.95 5.85 3.67
N VAL A 32 -4.97 5.14 3.17
CA VAL A 32 -4.86 4.28 1.98
C VAL A 32 -4.47 5.09 0.73
N VAL A 33 -5.12 6.24 0.51
CA VAL A 33 -4.80 7.13 -0.63
C VAL A 33 -3.36 7.66 -0.52
N ALA A 34 -2.94 8.10 0.67
CA ALA A 34 -1.58 8.56 0.92
C ALA A 34 -0.55 7.45 0.64
N TYR A 35 -0.78 6.24 1.14
CA TYR A 35 0.08 5.09 0.92
C TYR A 35 0.20 4.73 -0.57
N ARG A 36 -0.91 4.65 -1.30
CA ARG A 36 -0.91 4.37 -2.74
C ARG A 36 -0.25 5.47 -3.55
N ASN A 37 -0.42 6.73 -3.15
CA ASN A 37 0.22 7.86 -3.83
C ASN A 37 1.75 7.89 -3.61
N ALA A 38 2.24 7.48 -2.45
CA ALA A 38 3.68 7.37 -2.17
C ALA A 38 4.38 6.37 -3.12
N GLY A 39 3.70 5.30 -3.52
CA GLY A 39 4.22 4.31 -4.48
C GLY A 39 4.26 4.77 -5.95
N ARG A 40 3.71 5.96 -6.28
CA ARG A 40 3.70 6.46 -7.67
C ARG A 40 5.06 7.05 -8.04
N ALA A 41 5.68 6.53 -9.10
CA ALA A 41 6.98 7.00 -9.58
C ALA A 41 7.00 8.46 -10.05
N GLY A 42 5.89 8.98 -10.56
CA GLY A 42 5.74 10.39 -10.95
C GLY A 42 6.65 10.86 -12.10
N THR A 43 7.11 9.96 -12.95
CA THR A 43 8.12 10.21 -13.99
C THR A 43 7.58 10.88 -15.26
N LYS A 44 6.27 11.15 -15.35
CA LYS A 44 5.66 11.78 -16.51
C LYS A 44 6.30 13.15 -16.80
N ALA A 45 6.84 13.31 -18.02
CA ALA A 45 7.43 14.55 -18.48
C ALA A 45 6.94 14.92 -19.88
N GLN A 46 6.81 16.20 -20.14
CA GLN A 46 6.52 16.76 -21.46
C GLN A 46 7.51 17.88 -21.73
N LYS A 47 7.88 18.07 -23.00
CA LYS A 47 8.79 19.15 -23.39
C LYS A 47 8.07 20.49 -23.38
N SER A 48 8.55 21.43 -22.60
CA SER A 48 8.16 22.84 -22.67
C SER A 48 8.91 23.55 -23.79
N ARG A 49 8.61 24.79 -24.01
CA ARG A 49 9.30 25.60 -25.02
C ARG A 49 10.82 25.64 -24.84
N SER A 50 11.29 25.67 -23.61
CA SER A 50 12.73 25.67 -23.30
C SER A 50 13.41 24.34 -23.60
N ASP A 51 12.68 23.24 -23.54
CA ASP A 51 13.23 21.88 -23.74
C ASP A 51 13.22 21.45 -25.22
N MET A 52 12.54 22.22 -26.08
CA MET A 52 12.48 21.95 -27.51
C MET A 52 13.77 22.42 -28.21
N SER A 53 14.27 21.59 -29.12
CA SER A 53 15.33 22.00 -30.02
C SER A 53 14.83 23.02 -31.04
N GLY A 54 15.65 24.00 -31.37
CA GLY A 54 15.29 25.03 -32.35
C GLY A 54 15.87 26.41 -32.01
N THR A 55 15.66 27.36 -32.93
CA THR A 55 16.16 28.71 -32.76
C THR A 55 15.26 29.53 -31.86
N THR A 56 15.84 30.43 -31.07
CA THR A 56 15.15 31.48 -30.29
C THR A 56 14.93 32.76 -31.09
N LYS A 57 15.34 32.78 -32.37
CA LYS A 57 15.19 33.91 -33.24
C LYS A 57 13.73 34.31 -33.38
N LYS A 58 13.43 35.60 -33.33
CA LYS A 58 12.07 36.13 -33.54
C LYS A 58 11.53 35.72 -34.92
N PHE A 59 10.27 35.30 -34.94
CA PHE A 59 9.58 34.83 -36.14
C PHE A 59 9.55 35.84 -37.24
N LYS A 60 9.26 37.13 -36.92
CA LYS A 60 9.20 38.25 -37.86
C LYS A 60 9.73 39.53 -37.23
N LYS A 61 10.13 40.50 -38.10
CA LYS A 61 10.46 41.83 -37.67
C LYS A 61 9.21 42.55 -37.14
N GLN A 62 9.42 43.57 -36.25
CA GLN A 62 8.33 44.24 -35.55
C GLN A 62 7.37 45.02 -36.47
N LYS A 63 7.85 45.52 -37.62
CA LYS A 63 7.09 46.33 -38.57
C LYS A 63 6.65 45.56 -39.83
N GLY A 64 6.49 44.27 -39.78
CA GLY A 64 6.14 43.41 -40.92
C GLY A 64 4.66 43.00 -41.05
N GLY A 65 3.73 43.62 -40.31
CA GLY A 65 2.28 43.37 -40.43
C GLY A 65 1.79 41.99 -40.00
N GLY A 66 2.56 41.20 -39.33
CA GLY A 66 2.17 39.86 -38.85
C GLY A 66 1.96 39.79 -37.34
N ALA A 67 1.32 38.72 -36.86
CA ALA A 67 1.15 38.46 -35.45
C ALA A 67 2.51 38.34 -34.74
N ARG A 68 2.58 38.80 -33.50
CA ARG A 68 3.82 38.79 -32.70
C ARG A 68 3.99 37.40 -32.02
N HIS A 69 4.84 36.58 -32.58
CA HIS A 69 5.26 35.32 -31.98
C HIS A 69 6.71 35.43 -31.50
N GLY A 70 7.05 34.83 -30.36
CA GLY A 70 8.38 34.93 -29.79
C GLY A 70 9.41 34.13 -30.59
N ASP A 71 9.16 32.86 -30.78
CA ASP A 71 10.00 31.92 -31.51
C ASP A 71 9.18 30.79 -32.14
N TYR A 72 9.82 29.94 -32.96
CA TYR A 72 9.16 28.80 -33.62
C TYR A 72 8.84 27.65 -32.65
N ARG A 73 9.39 27.65 -31.44
CA ARG A 73 9.15 26.65 -30.41
C ARG A 73 7.95 26.96 -29.54
N ALA A 74 7.29 28.08 -29.78
CA ALA A 74 6.10 28.50 -29.05
C ALA A 74 4.99 27.45 -29.19
N PRO A 75 4.17 27.20 -28.13
CA PRO A 75 3.12 26.21 -28.15
C PRO A 75 2.05 26.37 -29.22
N ILE A 76 1.93 27.54 -29.77
CA ILE A 76 0.99 27.87 -30.85
C ILE A 76 1.37 27.24 -32.19
N PHE A 77 2.64 26.89 -32.39
CA PHE A 77 3.12 26.30 -33.63
C PHE A 77 3.09 24.77 -33.58
N VAL A 78 2.86 24.18 -34.74
CA VAL A 78 3.00 22.73 -34.93
C VAL A 78 4.45 22.32 -34.64
N GLY A 79 4.65 21.34 -33.77
CA GLY A 79 5.98 20.94 -33.30
C GLY A 79 6.56 21.80 -32.18
N GLY A 80 5.83 22.85 -31.72
CA GLY A 80 6.22 23.63 -30.55
C GLY A 80 6.08 22.91 -29.23
N GLY A 81 6.63 23.47 -28.15
CA GLY A 81 6.56 22.93 -26.82
C GLY A 81 5.17 22.99 -26.20
N ARG A 82 4.94 22.18 -25.16
CA ARG A 82 3.69 22.22 -24.39
C ARG A 82 3.64 23.49 -23.52
N THR A 83 2.49 24.20 -23.45
CA THR A 83 2.34 25.44 -22.68
C THR A 83 2.55 25.19 -21.18
N PHE A 84 1.82 24.24 -20.63
CA PHE A 84 1.96 23.77 -19.25
C PHE A 84 2.43 22.32 -19.28
N ALA A 85 3.72 22.15 -19.51
CA ALA A 85 4.33 20.83 -19.62
C ALA A 85 4.32 20.11 -18.26
N ALA A 86 3.85 18.89 -18.23
CA ALA A 86 3.99 18.04 -17.05
C ALA A 86 5.48 17.83 -16.75
N ARG A 87 5.85 17.92 -15.48
CA ARG A 87 7.22 17.66 -14.99
C ARG A 87 7.18 16.49 -14.00
N PRO A 88 8.27 15.73 -13.87
CA PRO A 88 8.39 14.75 -12.81
C PRO A 88 8.13 15.39 -11.45
N ARG A 89 7.29 14.73 -10.64
CA ARG A 89 6.95 15.22 -9.30
C ARG A 89 6.68 14.05 -8.35
N SER A 90 6.92 14.24 -7.07
CA SER A 90 6.45 13.33 -6.04
C SER A 90 4.93 13.48 -5.85
N PHE A 91 4.27 12.36 -5.58
CA PHE A 91 2.87 12.29 -5.19
C PHE A 91 2.72 11.93 -3.71
N GLU A 92 3.82 11.84 -2.98
CA GLU A 92 3.82 11.53 -1.56
C GLU A 92 3.00 12.56 -0.77
N GLN A 93 2.17 12.05 0.13
CA GLN A 93 1.35 12.84 1.04
C GLN A 93 1.74 12.53 2.47
N LYS A 94 2.09 13.54 3.24
CA LYS A 94 2.42 13.39 4.65
C LYS A 94 1.19 12.99 5.46
N VAL A 95 1.31 11.90 6.23
CA VAL A 95 0.32 11.46 7.21
C VAL A 95 0.93 11.55 8.61
N ASN A 96 0.18 12.03 9.58
CA ASN A 96 0.63 12.06 10.97
C ASN A 96 0.74 10.63 11.52
N LYS A 97 1.78 10.33 12.30
CA LYS A 97 2.00 9.00 12.90
C LYS A 97 0.78 8.50 13.70
N LYS A 98 0.15 9.38 14.49
CA LYS A 98 -1.08 9.05 15.25
C LYS A 98 -2.26 8.70 14.35
N MET A 99 -2.42 9.37 13.19
CA MET A 99 -3.46 9.05 12.21
C MET A 99 -3.20 7.68 11.57
N TYR A 100 -1.96 7.39 11.20
CA TYR A 100 -1.57 6.11 10.63
C TYR A 100 -1.85 4.96 11.60
N ARG A 101 -1.37 5.06 12.85
CA ARG A 101 -1.64 4.08 13.91
C ARG A 101 -3.15 3.89 14.13
N GLY A 102 -3.88 4.99 14.24
CA GLY A 102 -5.34 4.95 14.42
C GLY A 102 -6.09 4.32 13.24
N ALA A 103 -5.60 4.47 12.01
CA ALA A 103 -6.17 3.79 10.85
C ALA A 103 -5.91 2.28 10.90
N ILE A 104 -4.69 1.84 11.24
CA ILE A 104 -4.39 0.41 11.42
C ILE A 104 -5.25 -0.21 12.52
N GLN A 105 -5.41 0.46 13.67
CA GLN A 105 -6.30 0.01 14.75
C GLN A 105 -7.76 -0.16 14.25
N ALA A 106 -8.27 0.83 13.50
CA ALA A 106 -9.63 0.77 12.95
C ALA A 106 -9.79 -0.38 11.93
N ILE A 107 -8.78 -0.63 11.09
CA ILE A 107 -8.77 -1.73 10.12
C ILE A 107 -8.77 -3.08 10.85
N LEU A 108 -7.87 -3.28 11.82
CA LEU A 108 -7.79 -4.53 12.59
C LEU A 108 -9.09 -4.82 13.36
N SER A 109 -9.68 -3.79 13.96
CA SER A 109 -10.97 -3.90 14.65
C SER A 109 -12.11 -4.31 13.71
N GLU A 110 -12.12 -3.76 12.49
CA GLU A 110 -13.13 -4.10 11.50
C GLU A 110 -12.94 -5.52 10.94
N LEU A 111 -11.69 -5.91 10.66
CA LEU A 111 -11.36 -7.29 10.25
C LEU A 111 -11.80 -8.31 11.30
N ASN A 112 -11.62 -8.00 12.57
CA ASN A 112 -12.10 -8.84 13.67
C ASN A 112 -13.63 -8.89 13.71
N ARG A 113 -14.31 -7.75 13.59
CA ARG A 113 -15.81 -7.67 13.59
C ARG A 113 -16.43 -8.45 12.44
N GLN A 114 -15.76 -8.45 11.27
CA GLN A 114 -16.18 -9.22 10.09
C GLN A 114 -15.79 -10.71 10.13
N GLY A 115 -15.05 -11.16 11.15
CA GLY A 115 -14.55 -12.53 11.25
C GLY A 115 -13.49 -12.90 10.23
N ARG A 116 -12.87 -11.90 9.58
CA ARG A 116 -11.77 -12.05 8.61
C ARG A 116 -10.41 -12.21 9.28
N LEU A 117 -10.27 -11.80 10.55
CA LEU A 117 -9.07 -11.97 11.34
C LEU A 117 -9.04 -13.38 11.95
N LYS A 118 -8.01 -14.15 11.66
CA LYS A 118 -7.80 -15.51 12.15
C LYS A 118 -6.49 -15.57 12.92
N LEU A 119 -6.53 -16.06 14.15
CA LEU A 119 -5.31 -16.21 14.96
C LEU A 119 -4.87 -17.67 14.97
N VAL A 120 -3.57 -17.89 14.84
CA VAL A 120 -2.91 -19.19 14.96
C VAL A 120 -1.77 -19.09 15.96
N GLU A 121 -1.44 -20.17 16.64
CA GLU A 121 -0.35 -20.20 17.60
C GLU A 121 0.99 -19.96 16.87
N THR A 122 1.27 -20.78 15.86
CA THR A 122 2.45 -20.66 14.99
C THR A 122 2.07 -21.00 13.55
N PHE A 123 2.74 -20.37 12.58
CA PHE A 123 2.53 -20.64 11.16
C PHE A 123 3.89 -20.82 10.47
N THR A 124 4.39 -22.04 10.46
CA THR A 124 5.70 -22.40 9.88
C THR A 124 5.55 -23.51 8.83
N VAL A 125 6.50 -23.58 7.90
CA VAL A 125 6.58 -24.64 6.88
C VAL A 125 7.98 -25.25 6.93
N ASP A 126 8.08 -26.55 7.19
CA ASP A 126 9.37 -27.23 7.38
C ASP A 126 10.27 -27.18 6.15
N LYS A 127 9.67 -27.30 4.95
CA LYS A 127 10.38 -27.23 3.66
C LYS A 127 9.69 -26.22 2.76
N ALA A 128 10.45 -25.47 1.97
CA ALA A 128 9.92 -24.58 0.97
C ALA A 128 9.11 -25.34 -0.08
N SER A 129 7.78 -25.34 0.05
CA SER A 129 6.84 -26.05 -0.82
C SER A 129 5.51 -25.31 -0.93
N THR A 130 5.15 -24.90 -2.15
CA THR A 130 3.84 -24.28 -2.42
C THR A 130 2.68 -25.22 -2.14
N LYS A 131 2.84 -26.51 -2.46
CA LYS A 131 1.82 -27.52 -2.22
C LYS A 131 1.55 -27.72 -0.72
N GLY A 132 2.62 -27.82 0.10
CA GLY A 132 2.49 -27.93 1.56
C GLY A 132 1.83 -26.69 2.19
N LEU A 133 2.12 -25.48 1.67
CA LEU A 133 1.45 -24.26 2.11
C LEU A 133 -0.04 -24.28 1.73
N LEU A 134 -0.40 -24.69 0.51
CA LEU A 134 -1.79 -24.78 0.08
C LEU A 134 -2.59 -25.79 0.90
N GLU A 135 -1.98 -26.89 1.33
CA GLU A 135 -2.63 -27.87 2.22
C GLU A 135 -2.98 -27.24 3.58
N LYS A 136 -2.08 -26.43 4.14
CA LYS A 136 -2.33 -25.70 5.40
C LYS A 136 -3.36 -24.56 5.24
N LEU A 137 -3.46 -23.98 4.06
CA LEU A 137 -4.42 -22.91 3.78
C LEU A 137 -5.82 -23.42 3.43
N LYS A 138 -6.02 -24.72 3.22
CA LYS A 138 -7.36 -25.30 2.98
C LYS A 138 -8.34 -25.07 4.13
N ASP A 139 -7.85 -24.94 5.34
CA ASP A 139 -8.65 -24.66 6.54
C ASP A 139 -9.11 -23.20 6.61
N PHE A 140 -8.54 -22.34 5.74
CA PHE A 140 -8.90 -20.95 5.59
C PHE A 140 -9.52 -20.78 4.19
N ASP A 141 -10.75 -20.31 4.09
CA ASP A 141 -11.51 -20.20 2.84
C ASP A 141 -10.67 -19.69 1.65
N ALA A 142 -11.02 -20.16 0.44
CA ALA A 142 -10.34 -19.82 -0.79
C ALA A 142 -10.50 -18.33 -1.14
N GLY A 143 -9.57 -17.49 -0.74
CA GLY A 143 -9.54 -16.05 -1.00
C GLY A 143 -8.14 -15.48 -0.92
N ARG A 144 -8.04 -14.15 -1.03
CA ARG A 144 -6.76 -13.47 -0.79
C ARG A 144 -6.41 -13.58 0.69
N THR A 145 -5.31 -14.23 1.00
CA THR A 145 -4.85 -14.47 2.36
C THR A 145 -3.57 -13.70 2.64
N LEU A 146 -3.59 -12.89 3.70
CA LEU A 146 -2.42 -12.22 4.23
C LEU A 146 -1.97 -12.94 5.50
N ILE A 147 -0.74 -13.41 5.52
CA ILE A 147 -0.13 -14.06 6.68
C ILE A 147 0.82 -13.06 7.32
N VAL A 148 0.57 -12.71 8.59
CA VAL A 148 1.40 -11.78 9.37
C VAL A 148 2.11 -12.57 10.47
N THR A 149 3.43 -12.55 10.42
CA THR A 149 4.29 -13.20 11.41
C THR A 149 5.17 -12.18 12.11
N GLU A 150 5.72 -12.51 13.28
CA GLU A 150 6.66 -11.62 13.95
C GLU A 150 7.93 -11.42 13.11
N ASN A 151 8.49 -12.52 12.60
CA ASN A 151 9.60 -12.55 11.68
C ASN A 151 9.22 -13.51 10.53
N VAL A 152 9.52 -13.11 9.30
CA VAL A 152 9.20 -13.94 8.13
C VAL A 152 10.19 -15.12 8.04
N ASP A 153 9.68 -16.34 8.16
CA ASP A 153 10.45 -17.54 7.89
C ASP A 153 10.79 -17.63 6.40
N PRO A 154 12.07 -17.82 6.01
CA PRO A 154 12.48 -17.99 4.62
C PRO A 154 11.74 -19.11 3.88
N ASN A 155 11.46 -20.23 4.53
CA ASN A 155 10.73 -21.35 3.93
C ASN A 155 9.28 -20.98 3.63
N LEU A 156 8.63 -20.26 4.54
CA LEU A 156 7.27 -19.76 4.37
C LEU A 156 7.20 -18.74 3.23
N PHE A 157 8.14 -17.78 3.19
CA PHE A 157 8.21 -16.79 2.11
C PHE A 157 8.40 -17.43 0.73
N LEU A 158 9.33 -18.37 0.60
CA LEU A 158 9.58 -19.07 -0.66
C LEU A 158 8.37 -19.92 -1.09
N SER A 159 7.63 -20.50 -0.13
CA SER A 159 6.41 -21.26 -0.41
C SER A 159 5.26 -20.39 -0.88
N ALA A 160 5.14 -19.16 -0.37
CA ALA A 160 4.08 -18.21 -0.71
C ALA A 160 4.36 -17.40 -1.98
N ARG A 161 5.62 -17.13 -2.28
CA ARG A 161 6.06 -16.20 -3.35
C ARG A 161 5.41 -16.45 -4.71
N ASN A 162 5.18 -17.71 -5.10
CA ASN A 162 4.57 -18.06 -6.38
C ASN A 162 3.03 -17.96 -6.39
N LEU A 163 2.40 -17.77 -5.25
CA LEU A 163 0.93 -17.72 -5.12
C LEU A 163 0.44 -16.27 -5.17
N PRO A 164 -0.28 -15.84 -6.23
CA PRO A 164 -0.67 -14.44 -6.41
C PRO A 164 -1.71 -13.96 -5.39
N HIS A 165 -2.40 -14.89 -4.71
CA HIS A 165 -3.42 -14.61 -3.72
C HIS A 165 -2.97 -14.80 -2.28
N VAL A 166 -1.68 -15.13 -2.06
CA VAL A 166 -1.10 -15.29 -0.71
C VAL A 166 0.06 -14.34 -0.56
N ALA A 167 0.02 -13.51 0.48
CA ALA A 167 1.13 -12.65 0.86
C ALA A 167 1.59 -12.98 2.29
N VAL A 168 2.90 -12.94 2.51
CA VAL A 168 3.51 -13.13 3.82
C VAL A 168 4.30 -11.87 4.15
N VAL A 169 4.01 -11.28 5.30
CA VAL A 169 4.66 -10.05 5.77
C VAL A 169 5.01 -10.17 7.25
N ASP A 170 6.00 -9.42 7.68
CA ASP A 170 6.26 -9.20 9.09
C ASP A 170 5.41 -8.02 9.62
N VAL A 171 5.37 -7.86 10.93
CA VAL A 171 4.64 -6.76 11.58
C VAL A 171 5.14 -5.40 11.12
N ALA A 172 6.45 -5.24 10.84
CA ALA A 172 7.05 -3.98 10.42
C ALA A 172 6.66 -3.59 8.98
N ALA A 173 6.46 -4.59 8.09
CA ALA A 173 6.05 -4.38 6.70
C ALA A 173 4.52 -4.40 6.51
N MET A 174 3.75 -4.54 7.59
CA MET A 174 2.29 -4.55 7.53
C MET A 174 1.75 -3.21 7.04
N ASP A 175 1.04 -3.20 5.92
CA ASP A 175 0.49 -2.02 5.27
C ASP A 175 -1.05 -1.99 5.25
N PRO A 176 -1.68 -0.81 5.25
CA PRO A 176 -3.13 -0.68 5.30
C PRO A 176 -3.83 -1.24 4.06
N VAL A 177 -3.16 -1.23 2.91
CA VAL A 177 -3.76 -1.70 1.63
C VAL A 177 -3.88 -3.21 1.64
N SER A 178 -2.82 -3.94 1.98
CA SER A 178 -2.82 -5.40 2.05
C SER A 178 -3.79 -5.93 3.09
N LEU A 179 -3.93 -5.26 4.25
CA LEU A 179 -4.92 -5.63 5.27
C LEU A 179 -6.36 -5.55 4.75
N ILE A 180 -6.70 -4.48 4.03
CA ILE A 180 -8.07 -4.29 3.51
C ILE A 180 -8.36 -5.24 2.34
N ASP A 181 -7.39 -5.44 1.45
CA ASP A 181 -7.52 -6.26 0.25
C ASP A 181 -7.63 -7.77 0.57
N ALA A 182 -7.03 -8.22 1.66
CA ALA A 182 -7.09 -9.61 2.07
C ALA A 182 -8.51 -10.03 2.48
N SER A 183 -9.00 -11.14 1.94
CA SER A 183 -10.25 -11.76 2.39
C SER A 183 -10.10 -12.34 3.79
N HIS A 184 -8.93 -12.90 4.09
CA HIS A 184 -8.57 -13.42 5.41
C HIS A 184 -7.18 -12.94 5.80
N VAL A 185 -7.04 -12.52 7.05
CA VAL A 185 -5.77 -12.14 7.65
C VAL A 185 -5.44 -13.15 8.74
N VAL A 186 -4.38 -13.90 8.55
CA VAL A 186 -3.88 -14.91 9.50
C VAL A 186 -2.73 -14.30 10.27
N MET A 187 -2.85 -14.22 11.59
CA MET A 187 -1.82 -13.67 12.47
C MET A 187 -1.34 -14.71 13.48
N THR A 188 -0.05 -14.72 13.77
CA THR A 188 0.51 -15.51 14.85
C THR A 188 0.32 -14.78 16.20
N VAL A 189 0.25 -15.52 17.30
CA VAL A 189 0.12 -14.93 18.64
C VAL A 189 1.24 -13.92 18.93
N ASP A 190 2.46 -14.23 18.53
CA ASP A 190 3.62 -13.35 18.76
C ASP A 190 3.55 -12.08 17.90
N SER A 191 3.03 -12.18 16.67
CA SER A 191 2.80 -10.98 15.85
C SER A 191 1.75 -10.05 16.46
N VAL A 192 0.69 -10.60 17.09
CA VAL A 192 -0.33 -9.80 17.77
C VAL A 192 0.27 -9.03 18.95
N LYS A 193 1.08 -9.67 19.79
CA LYS A 193 1.77 -9.00 20.91
C LYS A 193 2.65 -7.86 20.41
N LYS A 194 3.42 -8.09 19.35
CA LYS A 194 4.29 -7.07 18.75
C LYS A 194 3.49 -5.90 18.15
N ILE A 195 2.31 -6.17 17.57
CA ILE A 195 1.38 -5.15 17.10
C ILE A 195 0.85 -4.31 18.27
N GLU A 196 0.51 -4.93 19.39
CA GLU A 196 0.07 -4.23 20.59
C GLU A 196 1.15 -3.28 21.12
N GLU A 197 2.40 -3.71 21.22
CA GLU A 197 3.52 -2.86 21.61
C GLU A 197 3.74 -1.68 20.66
N TRP A 198 3.61 -1.91 19.35
CA TRP A 198 3.81 -0.87 18.35
C TRP A 198 2.67 0.17 18.31
N LEU A 199 1.44 -0.26 18.56
CA LEU A 199 0.24 0.59 18.49
C LEU A 199 -0.13 1.26 19.83
N ALA A 200 0.47 0.84 20.92
CA ALA A 200 0.29 1.38 22.26
C ALA A 200 0.68 2.88 22.35
#